data_2689d5bb374d239a0e74cad458ae2e69
#
_entry.id   2689d5bb374d239a0e74cad458ae2e69
#
_cell.length_a   1.000
_cell.length_b   1.000
_cell.length_c   1.000
_cell.angle_alpha   90.00
_cell.angle_beta   90.00
_cell.angle_gamma   90.00
#
_symmetry.space_group_name_H-M   'P 1'
#
loop_
_entity.id
_entity.type
_entity.pdbx_description
1 polymer ?
#
loop_
_entity_poly.entity_id
_entity_poly.type
_entity_poly.pdbx_seq_one_letter_code
_entity_poly.pdbx_strand_id
1 'polypeptide(L)'
;MKIGILYGGQSAEREVSFSTGKAVFEAIIDDNKVEMILLDGEISLILNKLKEFDLIFLALHGGEGENGIIQQFLENHNILYTGSDPIASRLAMDKSASKKIALKNDILTPSWHEIQIQHGNYEMPDRREIKYPNVVKPNEEGSTMGLSIVKDVSQLQAAIDLAANYSNYILLEEYIPGTELTVGILG
;
A
#
# COMPACT_ATOMS: atom_id res chain seq x y z
N MET A 1 15.71 -14.79 20.82
CA MET A 1 14.36 -14.48 20.32
C MET A 1 14.04 -15.41 19.17
N LYS A 2 12.81 -15.93 19.06
CA LYS A 2 12.37 -16.73 17.92
C LYS A 2 11.59 -15.81 16.97
N ILE A 3 12.09 -15.60 15.75
CA ILE A 3 11.53 -14.66 14.77
C ILE A 3 10.93 -15.44 13.60
N GLY A 4 9.66 -15.17 13.28
CA GLY A 4 9.04 -15.62 12.05
C GLY A 4 9.06 -14.53 11.00
N ILE A 5 9.56 -14.80 9.80
CA ILE A 5 9.48 -13.87 8.67
C ILE A 5 8.27 -14.25 7.83
N LEU A 6 7.22 -13.44 7.90
CA LEU A 6 5.99 -13.65 7.13
C LEU A 6 6.14 -13.02 5.75
N TYR A 7 6.13 -13.84 4.70
CA TYR A 7 6.35 -13.44 3.31
C TYR A 7 5.37 -14.12 2.36
N GLY A 8 5.30 -13.69 1.11
CA GLY A 8 4.37 -14.19 0.09
C GLY A 8 3.15 -13.29 -0.05
N GLY A 9 1.98 -13.75 0.35
CA GLY A 9 0.71 -13.06 0.16
C GLY A 9 0.13 -13.24 -1.24
N GLN A 10 -1.01 -12.58 -1.52
CA GLN A 10 -1.75 -12.70 -2.79
C GLN A 10 -1.73 -11.42 -3.64
N SER A 11 -0.97 -10.39 -3.21
CA SER A 11 -0.87 -9.14 -3.95
C SER A 11 -0.05 -9.29 -5.25
N ALA A 12 -0.15 -8.31 -6.12
CA ALA A 12 0.69 -8.22 -7.32
C ALA A 12 2.19 -8.08 -6.99
N GLU A 13 2.53 -7.73 -5.73
CA GLU A 13 3.90 -7.54 -5.25
C GLU A 13 4.48 -8.78 -4.56
N ARG A 14 3.87 -9.96 -4.74
CA ARG A 14 4.30 -11.22 -4.14
C ARG A 14 5.79 -11.52 -4.35
N GLU A 15 6.31 -11.29 -5.55
CA GLU A 15 7.73 -11.52 -5.86
C GLU A 15 8.67 -10.57 -5.10
N VAL A 16 8.22 -9.34 -4.86
CA VAL A 16 8.96 -8.39 -4.01
C VAL A 16 9.01 -8.93 -2.58
N SER A 17 7.91 -9.46 -2.07
CA SER A 17 7.82 -10.08 -0.76
C SER A 17 8.79 -11.28 -0.61
N PHE A 18 8.93 -12.12 -1.62
CA PHE A 18 9.93 -13.21 -1.63
C PHE A 18 11.35 -12.66 -1.50
N SER A 19 11.66 -11.62 -2.26
CA SER A 19 13.00 -10.99 -2.25
C SER A 19 13.30 -10.35 -0.89
N THR A 20 12.34 -9.60 -0.32
CA THR A 20 12.47 -8.97 0.99
C THR A 20 12.62 -10.01 2.09
N GLY A 21 11.75 -11.02 2.12
CA GLY A 21 11.80 -12.09 3.12
C GLY A 21 13.14 -12.80 3.13
N LYS A 22 13.68 -13.12 1.95
CA LYS A 22 15.01 -13.74 1.81
C LYS A 22 16.12 -12.83 2.33
N ALA A 23 16.13 -11.56 1.92
CA ALA A 23 17.16 -10.61 2.34
C ALA A 23 17.17 -10.41 3.86
N VAL A 24 16.01 -10.30 4.49
CA VAL A 24 15.88 -10.21 5.95
C VAL A 24 16.35 -11.49 6.61
N PHE A 25 15.96 -12.67 6.12
CA PHE A 25 16.40 -13.94 6.66
C PHE A 25 17.94 -14.05 6.67
N GLU A 26 18.59 -13.76 5.54
CA GLU A 26 20.03 -13.79 5.40
C GLU A 26 20.73 -12.79 6.35
N ALA A 27 20.11 -11.65 6.62
CA ALA A 27 20.67 -10.61 7.47
C ALA A 27 20.65 -10.93 8.97
N ILE A 28 19.70 -11.76 9.44
CA ILE A 28 19.48 -11.95 10.89
C ILE A 28 19.61 -13.40 11.38
N ILE A 29 19.88 -14.35 10.47
CA ILE A 29 19.90 -15.80 10.82
C ILE A 29 21.01 -16.16 11.80
N ASP A 30 22.16 -15.50 11.74
CA ASP A 30 23.31 -15.83 12.59
C ASP A 30 23.09 -15.45 14.07
N ASP A 31 22.26 -14.45 14.34
CA ASP A 31 22.05 -13.91 15.68
C ASP A 31 20.74 -14.41 16.35
N ASN A 32 19.83 -15.03 15.58
CA ASN A 32 18.49 -15.37 16.05
C ASN A 32 18.04 -16.75 15.58
N LYS A 33 17.02 -17.30 16.28
CA LYS A 33 16.25 -18.43 15.75
C LYS A 33 15.21 -17.89 14.76
N VAL A 34 15.49 -18.01 13.47
CA VAL A 34 14.69 -17.43 12.41
C VAL A 34 14.05 -18.52 11.56
N GLU A 35 12.79 -18.32 11.19
CA GLU A 35 12.07 -19.24 10.30
C GLU A 35 11.27 -18.42 9.26
N MET A 36 11.34 -18.84 8.01
CA MET A 36 10.55 -18.30 6.91
C MET A 36 9.14 -18.90 6.95
N ILE A 37 8.10 -18.05 6.94
CA ILE A 37 6.69 -18.45 6.99
C ILE A 37 6.01 -17.95 5.73
N LEU A 38 5.69 -18.87 4.82
CA LEU A 38 4.97 -18.53 3.59
C LEU A 38 3.48 -18.31 3.88
N LEU A 39 2.98 -17.14 3.52
CA LEU A 39 1.55 -16.86 3.44
C LEU A 39 1.06 -17.20 2.03
N ASP A 40 0.36 -18.34 1.92
CA ASP A 40 -0.25 -18.79 0.68
C ASP A 40 -1.74 -19.07 0.93
N GLY A 41 -2.55 -18.04 0.90
CA GLY A 41 -3.97 -18.05 1.27
C GLY A 41 -4.28 -17.19 2.49
N GLU A 42 -5.33 -17.58 3.22
CA GLU A 42 -5.80 -16.83 4.38
C GLU A 42 -4.85 -16.97 5.58
N ILE A 43 -4.51 -15.86 6.23
CA ILE A 43 -3.63 -15.83 7.40
C ILE A 43 -4.17 -16.65 8.59
N SER A 44 -5.48 -16.78 8.69
CA SER A 44 -6.15 -17.59 9.72
C SER A 44 -5.68 -19.06 9.74
N LEU A 45 -5.33 -19.61 8.58
CA LEU A 45 -4.88 -20.99 8.42
C LEU A 45 -3.52 -21.26 9.09
N ILE A 46 -2.71 -20.24 9.25
CA ILE A 46 -1.36 -20.33 9.85
C ILE A 46 -1.28 -19.76 11.26
N LEU A 47 -2.40 -19.42 11.89
CA LEU A 47 -2.43 -18.79 13.22
C LEU A 47 -1.65 -19.57 14.29
N ASN A 48 -1.81 -20.89 14.34
CA ASN A 48 -1.10 -21.72 15.32
C ASN A 48 0.43 -21.65 15.10
N LYS A 49 0.85 -21.57 13.86
CA LYS A 49 2.24 -21.42 13.50
C LYS A 49 2.79 -20.04 13.94
N LEU A 50 2.04 -18.99 13.68
CA LEU A 50 2.44 -17.62 14.05
C LEU A 50 2.62 -17.47 15.58
N LYS A 51 1.80 -18.15 16.38
CA LYS A 51 1.90 -18.14 17.87
C LYS A 51 3.15 -18.80 18.43
N GLU A 52 3.92 -19.51 17.62
CA GLU A 52 5.18 -20.13 18.05
C GLU A 52 6.34 -19.14 18.16
N PHE A 53 6.18 -17.91 17.68
CA PHE A 53 7.23 -16.90 17.55
C PHE A 53 7.08 -15.78 18.57
N ASP A 54 8.21 -15.23 18.99
CA ASP A 54 8.25 -14.06 19.87
C ASP A 54 7.92 -12.78 19.09
N LEU A 55 8.26 -12.77 17.79
CA LEU A 55 8.07 -11.63 16.89
C LEU A 55 7.83 -12.13 15.45
N ILE A 56 6.89 -11.53 14.76
CA ILE A 56 6.69 -11.71 13.32
C ILE A 56 7.27 -10.51 12.57
N PHE A 57 8.26 -10.75 11.73
CA PHE A 57 8.72 -9.74 10.77
C PHE A 57 7.80 -9.78 9.54
N LEU A 58 7.14 -8.66 9.25
CA LEU A 58 6.28 -8.52 8.08
C LEU A 58 7.13 -8.16 6.86
N ALA A 59 7.36 -9.14 5.99
CA ALA A 59 8.01 -8.97 4.70
C ALA A 59 7.00 -9.02 3.53
N LEU A 60 5.71 -8.83 3.85
CA LEU A 60 4.63 -8.74 2.86
C LEU A 60 4.67 -7.37 2.16
N HIS A 61 4.26 -7.34 0.90
CA HIS A 61 4.14 -6.12 0.10
C HIS A 61 2.78 -6.05 -0.58
N GLY A 62 2.23 -4.84 -0.63
CA GLY A 62 0.94 -4.53 -1.23
C GLY A 62 -0.26 -5.19 -0.55
N GLY A 63 -1.46 -4.80 -0.95
CA GLY A 63 -2.73 -5.39 -0.51
C GLY A 63 -2.85 -5.56 1.01
N GLU A 64 -3.25 -6.74 1.47
CA GLU A 64 -3.47 -7.05 2.89
C GLU A 64 -2.21 -6.92 3.75
N GLY A 65 -1.02 -7.03 3.16
CA GLY A 65 0.26 -6.88 3.86
C GLY A 65 0.51 -5.46 4.36
N GLU A 66 -0.04 -4.45 3.68
CA GLU A 66 0.22 -3.03 3.95
C GLU A 66 -1.00 -2.22 4.36
N ASN A 67 -2.23 -2.74 4.13
CA ASN A 67 -3.46 -1.98 4.35
C ASN A 67 -4.07 -2.13 5.75
N GLY A 68 -3.35 -2.73 6.70
CA GLY A 68 -3.78 -2.90 8.07
C GLY A 68 -4.56 -4.18 8.38
N ILE A 69 -4.92 -4.99 7.37
CA ILE A 69 -5.69 -6.24 7.58
C ILE A 69 -4.84 -7.27 8.33
N ILE A 70 -3.63 -7.55 7.87
CA ILE A 70 -2.71 -8.49 8.51
C ILE A 70 -2.31 -7.98 9.90
N GLN A 71 -2.02 -6.70 10.03
CA GLN A 71 -1.68 -6.07 11.31
C GLN A 71 -2.82 -6.22 12.32
N GLN A 72 -4.07 -5.94 11.91
CA GLN A 72 -5.24 -6.10 12.77
C GLN A 72 -5.46 -7.57 13.19
N PHE A 73 -5.22 -8.51 12.28
CA PHE A 73 -5.30 -9.94 12.59
C PHE A 73 -4.27 -10.31 13.68
N LEU A 74 -3.03 -9.86 13.56
CA LEU A 74 -1.96 -10.15 14.51
C LEU A 74 -2.26 -9.53 15.89
N GLU A 75 -2.74 -8.28 15.94
CA GLU A 75 -3.13 -7.62 17.18
C GLU A 75 -4.29 -8.35 17.89
N ASN A 76 -5.32 -8.74 17.16
CA ASN A 76 -6.46 -9.49 17.71
C ASN A 76 -6.03 -10.81 18.35
N HIS A 77 -4.85 -11.35 18.00
CA HIS A 77 -4.30 -12.57 18.55
C HIS A 77 -3.12 -12.37 19.50
N ASN A 78 -2.81 -11.11 19.86
CA ASN A 78 -1.68 -10.72 20.70
C ASN A 78 -0.32 -11.22 20.17
N ILE A 79 -0.13 -11.18 18.86
CA ILE A 79 1.12 -11.55 18.20
C ILE A 79 1.88 -10.26 17.88
N LEU A 80 3.12 -10.16 18.39
CA LEU A 80 4.00 -9.02 18.11
C LEU A 80 4.50 -9.08 16.67
N TYR A 81 4.57 -7.92 16.03
CA TYR A 81 5.03 -7.81 14.63
C TYR A 81 5.82 -6.50 14.40
N THR A 82 6.52 -6.42 13.28
CA THR A 82 7.24 -5.22 12.84
C THR A 82 6.36 -4.34 11.96
N GLY A 83 6.59 -3.02 12.04
CA GLY A 83 5.89 -2.02 11.22
C GLY A 83 4.81 -1.27 11.98
N SER A 84 4.03 -0.50 11.24
CA SER A 84 2.99 0.37 11.78
C SER A 84 1.75 -0.40 12.22
N ASP A 85 0.97 0.18 13.13
CA ASP A 85 -0.31 -0.37 13.57
C ASP A 85 -1.37 -0.41 12.43
N PRO A 86 -2.49 -1.14 12.63
CA PRO A 86 -3.50 -1.32 11.58
C PRO A 86 -4.11 -0.01 11.08
N ILE A 87 -4.27 0.97 11.98
CA ILE A 87 -4.90 2.27 11.64
C ILE A 87 -3.92 3.09 10.80
N ALA A 88 -2.66 3.19 11.23
CA ALA A 88 -1.63 3.91 10.50
C ALA A 88 -1.37 3.26 9.13
N SER A 89 -1.31 1.94 9.06
CA SER A 89 -1.14 1.18 7.81
C SER A 89 -2.28 1.48 6.82
N ARG A 90 -3.53 1.43 7.27
CA ARG A 90 -4.70 1.75 6.44
C ARG A 90 -4.68 3.18 5.94
N LEU A 91 -4.38 4.14 6.83
CA LEU A 91 -4.29 5.55 6.48
C LEU A 91 -3.17 5.83 5.47
N ALA A 92 -2.02 5.15 5.61
CA ALA A 92 -0.90 5.31 4.69
C ALA A 92 -1.23 4.79 3.28
N MET A 93 -2.00 3.71 3.17
CA MET A 93 -2.45 3.18 1.88
C MET A 93 -3.52 4.05 1.22
N ASP A 94 -4.41 4.68 1.99
CA ASP A 94 -5.42 5.62 1.49
C ASP A 94 -4.78 6.98 1.19
N LYS A 95 -4.46 7.22 -0.09
CA LYS A 95 -3.78 8.46 -0.53
C LYS A 95 -4.61 9.71 -0.26
N SER A 96 -5.93 9.66 -0.44
CA SER A 96 -6.80 10.79 -0.16
C SER A 96 -6.82 11.13 1.33
N ALA A 97 -6.90 10.13 2.21
CA ALA A 97 -6.81 10.33 3.65
C ALA A 97 -5.43 10.86 4.08
N SER A 98 -4.35 10.27 3.55
CA SER A 98 -2.97 10.73 3.80
C SER A 98 -2.78 12.19 3.38
N LYS A 99 -3.29 12.60 2.22
CA LYS A 99 -3.22 13.98 1.73
C LYS A 99 -4.00 14.96 2.62
N LYS A 100 -5.19 14.55 3.10
CA LYS A 100 -5.97 15.35 4.07
C LYS A 100 -5.21 15.54 5.38
N ILE A 101 -4.50 14.51 5.86
CA ILE A 101 -3.64 14.59 7.05
C ILE A 101 -2.44 15.50 6.78
N ALA A 102 -1.79 15.37 5.63
CA ALA A 102 -0.66 16.22 5.23
C ALA A 102 -1.07 17.70 5.27
N LEU A 103 -2.18 18.07 4.61
CA LEU A 103 -2.69 19.45 4.62
C LEU A 103 -3.03 19.96 6.02
N LYS A 104 -3.61 19.12 6.87
CA LYS A 104 -3.94 19.49 8.27
C LYS A 104 -2.70 19.80 9.11
N ASN A 105 -1.54 19.27 8.70
CA ASN A 105 -0.25 19.47 9.36
C ASN A 105 0.68 20.39 8.57
N ASP A 106 0.16 21.20 7.67
CA ASP A 106 0.92 22.16 6.85
C ASP A 106 2.01 21.52 5.97
N ILE A 107 1.82 20.23 5.63
CA ILE A 107 2.72 19.48 4.73
C ILE A 107 2.19 19.64 3.29
N LEU A 108 3.05 20.13 2.42
CA LEU A 108 2.70 20.31 1.00
C LEU A 108 2.40 18.98 0.33
N THR A 109 1.31 18.94 -0.42
CA THR A 109 0.90 17.81 -1.24
C THR A 109 0.25 18.33 -2.51
N PRO A 110 0.39 17.66 -3.67
CA PRO A 110 -0.27 18.08 -4.90
C PRO A 110 -1.79 18.23 -4.70
N SER A 111 -2.41 19.20 -5.37
CA SER A 111 -3.86 19.30 -5.39
C SER A 111 -4.49 18.08 -6.07
N TRP A 112 -5.69 17.67 -5.63
CA TRP A 112 -6.34 16.49 -6.20
C TRP A 112 -7.85 16.58 -6.18
N HIS A 113 -8.48 15.79 -7.06
CA HIS A 113 -9.89 15.45 -7.03
C HIS A 113 -10.02 13.94 -6.82
N GLU A 114 -11.00 13.53 -6.04
CA GLU A 114 -11.34 12.13 -5.83
C GLU A 114 -12.60 11.80 -6.68
N ILE A 115 -12.51 10.74 -7.46
CA ILE A 115 -13.62 10.19 -8.23
C ILE A 115 -14.02 8.87 -7.57
N GLN A 116 -15.29 8.74 -7.23
CA GLN A 116 -15.86 7.47 -6.78
C GLN A 116 -16.60 6.80 -7.93
N ILE A 117 -16.25 5.56 -8.23
CA ILE A 117 -16.94 4.74 -9.21
C ILE A 117 -18.02 3.92 -8.52
N GLN A 118 -19.26 4.10 -8.94
CA GLN A 118 -20.42 3.35 -8.44
C GLN A 118 -21.14 2.66 -9.61
N HIS A 119 -21.14 1.33 -9.62
CA HIS A 119 -21.78 0.54 -10.69
C HIS A 119 -21.32 0.95 -12.11
N GLY A 120 -20.03 1.27 -12.26
CA GLY A 120 -19.46 1.71 -13.54
C GLY A 120 -19.73 3.17 -13.92
N ASN A 121 -20.45 3.91 -13.08
CA ASN A 121 -20.70 5.35 -13.27
C ASN A 121 -19.89 6.17 -12.28
N TYR A 122 -19.55 7.39 -12.65
CA TYR A 122 -18.88 8.35 -11.80
C TYR A 122 -19.19 9.77 -12.25
N GLU A 123 -19.07 10.70 -11.31
CA GLU A 123 -19.17 12.14 -11.59
C GLU A 123 -17.78 12.72 -11.81
N MET A 124 -17.59 13.35 -12.96
CA MET A 124 -16.36 14.08 -13.24
C MET A 124 -16.35 15.40 -12.48
N PRO A 125 -15.21 15.78 -11.88
CA PRO A 125 -15.03 17.15 -11.42
C PRO A 125 -15.15 18.13 -12.59
N ASP A 126 -15.40 19.43 -12.28
CA ASP A 126 -15.48 20.44 -13.34
C ASP A 126 -14.17 20.39 -14.18
N ARG A 127 -14.33 20.16 -15.49
CA ARG A 127 -13.18 20.06 -16.39
C ARG A 127 -12.26 21.28 -16.36
N ARG A 128 -12.76 22.44 -15.95
CA ARG A 128 -12.00 23.68 -15.79
C ARG A 128 -11.03 23.65 -14.61
N GLU A 129 -11.26 22.76 -13.65
CA GLU A 129 -10.42 22.57 -12.46
C GLU A 129 -9.33 21.53 -12.69
N ILE A 130 -9.46 20.70 -13.74
CA ILE A 130 -8.44 19.69 -14.09
C ILE A 130 -7.33 20.36 -14.89
N LYS A 131 -6.16 20.48 -14.28
CA LYS A 131 -4.94 20.98 -14.94
C LYS A 131 -4.18 19.84 -15.61
N TYR A 132 -3.53 20.12 -16.70
CA TYR A 132 -2.69 19.15 -17.41
C TYR A 132 -1.22 19.65 -17.43
N PRO A 133 -0.22 18.72 -17.36
CA PRO A 133 -0.40 17.29 -17.15
C PRO A 133 -0.99 16.97 -15.78
N ASN A 134 -1.68 15.84 -15.69
CA ASN A 134 -2.34 15.35 -14.50
C ASN A 134 -1.95 13.88 -14.25
N VAL A 135 -1.92 13.44 -12.99
CA VAL A 135 -1.70 12.04 -12.62
C VAL A 135 -3.04 11.43 -12.25
N VAL A 136 -3.41 10.37 -12.94
CA VAL A 136 -4.57 9.54 -12.62
C VAL A 136 -4.09 8.25 -12.01
N LYS A 137 -4.58 7.90 -10.81
CA LYS A 137 -4.13 6.70 -10.09
C LYS A 137 -5.20 6.16 -9.14
N PRO A 138 -5.19 4.86 -8.84
CA PRO A 138 -6.04 4.28 -7.80
C PRO A 138 -5.68 4.89 -6.42
N ASN A 139 -6.69 5.03 -5.55
CA ASN A 139 -6.49 5.60 -4.21
C ASN A 139 -5.66 4.68 -3.29
N GLU A 140 -5.86 3.36 -3.38
CA GLU A 140 -5.36 2.41 -2.39
C GLU A 140 -4.30 1.42 -2.92
N GLU A 141 -3.79 1.63 -4.14
CA GLU A 141 -2.78 0.75 -4.72
C GLU A 141 -1.35 1.32 -4.59
N GLY A 142 -0.37 0.39 -4.53
CA GLY A 142 1.06 0.69 -4.53
C GLY A 142 1.71 0.53 -5.90
N SER A 143 3.04 0.63 -5.94
CA SER A 143 3.93 0.26 -7.07
C SER A 143 3.50 0.75 -8.45
N THR A 144 2.91 1.93 -8.54
CA THR A 144 2.43 2.55 -9.81
C THR A 144 1.37 1.74 -10.57
N MET A 145 0.74 0.75 -9.92
CA MET A 145 -0.34 -0.03 -10.53
C MET A 145 -1.52 0.90 -10.87
N GLY A 146 -1.98 0.84 -12.12
CA GLY A 146 -3.08 1.67 -12.60
C GLY A 146 -2.79 3.18 -12.72
N LEU A 147 -1.53 3.62 -12.53
CA LEU A 147 -1.13 5.02 -12.66
C LEU A 147 -0.94 5.43 -14.12
N SER A 148 -1.40 6.62 -14.47
CA SER A 148 -1.19 7.25 -15.78
C SER A 148 -0.85 8.74 -15.63
N ILE A 149 0.10 9.22 -16.42
CA ILE A 149 0.34 10.65 -16.60
C ILE A 149 -0.44 11.11 -17.84
N VAL A 150 -1.48 11.90 -17.62
CA VAL A 150 -2.41 12.40 -18.62
C VAL A 150 -1.96 13.78 -19.07
N LYS A 151 -1.62 13.93 -20.35
CA LYS A 151 -1.09 15.18 -20.91
C LYS A 151 -2.19 16.11 -21.40
N ASP A 152 -3.33 15.58 -21.75
CA ASP A 152 -4.48 16.33 -22.26
C ASP A 152 -5.80 15.55 -22.04
N VAL A 153 -6.93 16.21 -22.29
CA VAL A 153 -8.27 15.67 -22.03
C VAL A 153 -8.59 14.40 -22.83
N SER A 154 -7.94 14.18 -23.98
CA SER A 154 -8.24 12.99 -24.80
C SER A 154 -7.79 11.68 -24.16
N GLN A 155 -6.79 11.75 -23.27
CA GLN A 155 -6.23 10.59 -22.56
C GLN A 155 -6.96 10.29 -21.25
N LEU A 156 -7.76 11.22 -20.74
CA LEU A 156 -8.32 11.16 -19.38
C LEU A 156 -9.22 9.95 -19.16
N GLN A 157 -10.12 9.66 -20.11
CA GLN A 157 -11.05 8.54 -19.97
C GLN A 157 -10.31 7.20 -19.86
N ALA A 158 -9.36 6.95 -20.76
CA ALA A 158 -8.59 5.71 -20.75
C ALA A 158 -7.76 5.55 -19.45
N ALA A 159 -7.26 6.64 -18.90
CA ALA A 159 -6.54 6.63 -17.63
C ALA A 159 -7.46 6.28 -16.45
N ILE A 160 -8.67 6.83 -16.41
CA ILE A 160 -9.69 6.50 -15.40
C ILE A 160 -10.09 5.04 -15.51
N ASP A 161 -10.36 4.55 -16.71
CA ASP A 161 -10.73 3.15 -16.95
C ASP A 161 -9.62 2.18 -16.52
N LEU A 162 -8.36 2.55 -16.73
CA LEU A 162 -7.23 1.77 -16.27
C LEU A 162 -7.17 1.74 -14.73
N ALA A 163 -7.27 2.89 -14.07
CA ALA A 163 -7.23 2.98 -12.60
C ALA A 163 -8.43 2.26 -11.95
N ALA A 164 -9.59 2.26 -12.61
CA ALA A 164 -10.82 1.60 -12.19
C ALA A 164 -10.71 0.07 -12.08
N ASN A 165 -9.73 -0.54 -12.76
CA ASN A 165 -9.47 -1.98 -12.61
C ASN A 165 -8.88 -2.33 -11.25
N TYR A 166 -8.40 -1.35 -10.49
CA TYR A 166 -7.67 -1.56 -9.23
C TYR A 166 -8.39 -0.98 -8.02
N SER A 167 -9.19 0.07 -8.18
CA SER A 167 -9.92 0.70 -7.07
C SER A 167 -11.19 1.38 -7.56
N ASN A 168 -12.23 1.37 -6.70
CA ASN A 168 -13.43 2.18 -6.92
C ASN A 168 -13.22 3.67 -6.58
N TYR A 169 -12.09 4.03 -5.99
CA TYR A 169 -11.70 5.41 -5.70
C TYR A 169 -10.44 5.74 -6.49
N ILE A 170 -10.52 6.80 -7.28
CA ILE A 170 -9.47 7.24 -8.19
C ILE A 170 -9.10 8.68 -7.85
N LEU A 171 -7.81 8.97 -7.82
CA LEU A 171 -7.30 10.33 -7.69
C LEU A 171 -6.92 10.90 -9.06
N LEU A 172 -7.40 12.10 -9.32
CA LEU A 172 -6.86 13.01 -10.33
C LEU A 172 -6.00 14.02 -9.62
N GLU A 173 -4.70 13.95 -9.81
CA GLU A 173 -3.73 14.71 -9.02
C GLU A 173 -2.89 15.61 -9.91
N GLU A 174 -2.60 16.81 -9.46
CA GLU A 174 -1.68 17.72 -10.13
C GLU A 174 -0.32 17.05 -10.33
N TYR A 175 0.19 17.06 -11.57
CA TYR A 175 1.53 16.56 -11.86
C TYR A 175 2.59 17.56 -11.37
N ILE A 176 3.46 17.12 -10.48
CA ILE A 176 4.59 17.90 -9.99
C ILE A 176 5.86 17.42 -10.71
N PRO A 177 6.47 18.23 -11.56
CA PRO A 177 7.75 17.89 -12.18
C PRO A 177 8.87 17.96 -11.15
N GLY A 178 9.83 17.03 -11.20
CA GLY A 178 10.98 17.06 -10.30
C GLY A 178 11.69 15.73 -10.20
N THR A 179 12.62 15.66 -9.26
CA THR A 179 13.29 14.41 -8.87
C THR A 179 12.50 13.73 -7.78
N GLU A 180 12.17 12.45 -7.97
CA GLU A 180 11.54 11.64 -6.94
C GLU A 180 12.54 11.30 -5.85
N LEU A 181 12.14 11.49 -4.61
CA LEU A 181 12.95 11.20 -3.43
C LEU A 181 12.12 10.33 -2.46
N THR A 182 12.82 9.49 -1.71
CA THR A 182 12.22 8.74 -0.60
C THR A 182 13.07 8.90 0.65
N VAL A 183 12.42 8.91 1.81
CA VAL A 183 13.08 8.96 3.12
C VAL A 183 12.52 7.82 3.97
N GLY A 184 13.40 6.87 4.32
CA GLY A 184 13.04 5.79 5.24
C GLY A 184 12.95 6.32 6.68
N ILE A 185 11.91 5.91 7.40
CA ILE A 185 11.73 6.21 8.81
C ILE A 185 11.82 4.90 9.59
N LEU A 186 12.70 4.88 10.60
CA LEU A 186 12.83 3.80 11.57
C LEU A 186 12.25 4.30 12.90
N GLY A 187 11.30 3.55 13.45
CA GLY A 187 10.62 3.85 14.71
C GLY A 187 10.80 2.78 15.77
#